data_6223a35a6b05b74fd4adc9546073f26f
#
_entry.id   6223a35a6b05b74fd4adc9546073f26f
#
_cell.length_a   1.000
_cell.length_b   1.000
_cell.length_c   1.000
_cell.angle_alpha   90.00
_cell.angle_beta   90.00
_cell.angle_gamma   90.00
#
_symmetry.space_group_name_H-M   'P 1'
#
loop_
_entity.id
_entity.type
_entity.pdbx_description
1 polymer ?
#
loop_
_entity_poly.entity_id
_entity_poly.type
_entity_poly.pdbx_seq_one_letter_code
_entity_poly.pdbx_strand_id
1 'polypeptide(L)'
;ELTYSLKDGYKKSAKFVLNSATLAGIRKLKDGNGAYMWQPSLQADQPDRLLGFPVYVSQYAPTIAANAYTVAFGDFQNYWIADRSGRTVRRADELHIANLQTGFYAFQRVDGKTVLPEGIKLLKQHA
;
A
#
# COMPACT_ATOMS: atom_id res chain seq x y z
N GLU A 1 -1.22 19.19 2.87
CA GLU A 1 -1.21 19.50 1.43
C GLU A 1 -1.72 18.31 0.59
N LEU A 2 -1.20 17.07 0.82
CA LEU A 2 -1.61 15.87 0.08
C LEU A 2 -3.13 15.60 0.13
N THR A 3 -3.76 15.74 1.31
CA THR A 3 -5.20 15.53 1.49
C THR A 3 -6.06 16.55 0.76
N TYR A 4 -5.56 17.76 0.59
CA TYR A 4 -6.27 18.84 -0.12
C TYR A 4 -6.12 18.74 -1.65
N SER A 5 -5.12 18.00 -2.14
CA SER A 5 -4.92 17.77 -3.58
C SER A 5 -5.91 16.76 -4.17
N LEU A 6 -6.63 16.01 -3.32
CA LEU A 6 -7.65 15.05 -3.73
C LEU A 6 -9.02 15.74 -3.83
N LYS A 7 -9.76 15.48 -4.91
CA LYS A 7 -11.13 15.98 -5.09
C LYS A 7 -12.07 15.42 -4.01
N ASP A 8 -13.02 16.23 -3.56
CA ASP A 8 -13.90 15.91 -2.42
C ASP A 8 -14.74 14.63 -2.63
N GLY A 9 -15.10 14.32 -3.86
CA GLY A 9 -15.85 13.10 -4.20
C GLY A 9 -15.12 11.82 -3.80
N TYR A 10 -13.81 11.79 -3.84
CA TYR A 10 -12.98 10.61 -3.50
C TYR A 10 -12.60 10.56 -2.01
N LYS A 11 -12.77 11.67 -1.26
CA LYS A 11 -12.38 11.75 0.15
C LYS A 11 -13.17 10.81 1.06
N LYS A 12 -14.43 10.49 0.72
CA LYS A 12 -15.30 9.63 1.54
C LYS A 12 -14.71 8.23 1.76
N SER A 13 -14.06 7.67 0.72
CA SER A 13 -13.45 6.33 0.74
C SER A 13 -11.93 6.37 0.79
N ALA A 14 -11.34 7.56 0.92
CA ALA A 14 -9.90 7.73 0.89
C ALA A 14 -9.21 7.11 2.11
N LYS A 15 -8.05 6.53 1.85
CA LYS A 15 -7.21 5.84 2.83
C LYS A 15 -5.75 6.23 2.62
N PHE A 16 -4.97 6.17 3.69
CA PHE A 16 -3.51 6.26 3.60
C PHE A 16 -2.90 4.87 3.50
N VAL A 17 -1.93 4.72 2.62
CA VAL A 17 -1.07 3.53 2.55
C VAL A 17 0.38 3.99 2.62
N LEU A 18 1.13 3.45 3.57
CA LEU A 18 2.52 3.83 3.82
C LEU A 18 3.28 2.70 4.52
N ASN A 19 4.60 2.84 4.59
CA ASN A 19 5.47 1.88 5.28
C ASN A 19 5.45 2.11 6.80
N SER A 20 5.69 1.04 7.59
CA SER A 20 5.76 1.12 9.05
C SER A 20 6.85 2.09 9.55
N ALA A 21 8.00 2.14 8.86
CA ALA A 21 9.07 3.08 9.19
C ALA A 21 8.63 4.55 8.97
N THR A 22 7.90 4.80 7.88
CA THR A 22 7.32 6.13 7.59
C THR A 22 6.28 6.51 8.64
N LEU A 23 5.43 5.57 9.04
CA LEU A 23 4.46 5.78 10.12
C LEU A 23 5.14 6.13 11.44
N ALA A 24 6.21 5.40 11.80
CA ALA A 24 6.99 5.68 12.99
C ALA A 24 7.62 7.09 12.96
N GLY A 25 8.07 7.54 11.78
CA GLY A 25 8.53 8.91 11.58
C GLY A 25 7.43 9.95 11.84
N ILE A 26 6.24 9.73 11.27
CA ILE A 26 5.08 10.62 11.44
C ILE A 26 4.64 10.67 12.91
N ARG A 27 4.63 9.54 13.62
CA ARG A 27 4.28 9.47 15.05
C ARG A 27 5.23 10.24 15.96
N LYS A 28 6.48 10.41 15.55
CA LYS A 28 7.48 11.19 16.30
C LYS A 28 7.37 12.69 16.09
N LEU A 29 6.54 13.15 15.15
CA LEU A 29 6.36 14.59 14.92
C LEU A 29 5.69 15.24 16.13
N LYS A 30 6.31 16.33 16.59
CA LYS A 30 5.82 17.15 17.68
C LYS A 30 5.45 18.53 17.18
N ASP A 31 4.50 19.15 17.83
CA ASP A 31 4.17 20.55 17.60
C ASP A 31 5.21 21.50 18.24
N GLY A 32 5.04 22.81 18.04
CA GLY A 32 5.92 23.84 18.63
C GLY A 32 5.95 23.86 20.17
N ASN A 33 5.00 23.20 20.82
CA ASN A 33 4.89 23.06 22.28
C ASN A 33 5.44 21.72 22.79
N GLY A 34 5.96 20.86 21.92
CA GLY A 34 6.52 19.56 22.25
C GLY A 34 5.50 18.43 22.39
N ALA A 35 4.21 18.68 22.14
CA ALA A 35 3.18 17.65 22.14
C ALA A 35 3.22 16.83 20.84
N TYR A 36 2.97 15.51 20.95
CA TYR A 36 2.89 14.66 19.77
C TYR A 36 1.64 14.99 18.95
N MET A 37 1.80 15.21 17.66
CA MET A 37 0.69 15.48 16.74
C MET A 37 -0.17 14.25 16.45
N TRP A 38 0.37 13.05 16.71
CA TRP A 38 -0.33 11.79 16.52
C TRP A 38 -1.09 11.39 17.78
N GLN A 39 -2.39 11.12 17.61
CA GLN A 39 -3.20 10.49 18.67
C GLN A 39 -3.48 9.04 18.24
N PRO A 40 -2.94 8.03 18.96
CA PRO A 40 -3.24 6.63 18.67
C PRO A 40 -4.72 6.35 18.92
N SER A 41 -5.32 5.47 18.08
CA SER A 41 -6.67 4.97 18.37
C SER A 41 -6.61 4.10 19.63
N LEU A 42 -7.41 4.41 20.62
CA LEU A 42 -7.56 3.61 21.85
C LEU A 42 -8.51 2.41 21.66
N GLN A 43 -9.17 2.31 20.53
CA GLN A 43 -10.09 1.20 20.23
C GLN A 43 -9.34 0.10 19.49
N ALA A 44 -9.34 -1.10 20.07
CA ALA A 44 -8.56 -2.26 19.60
C ALA A 44 -8.88 -2.75 18.17
N ASP A 45 -10.03 -2.36 17.60
CA ASP A 45 -10.55 -2.89 16.33
C ASP A 45 -10.62 -1.83 15.21
N GLN A 46 -10.13 -0.61 15.45
CA GLN A 46 -10.13 0.43 14.43
C GLN A 46 -8.72 0.73 13.95
N PRO A 47 -8.51 0.83 12.60
CA PRO A 47 -7.24 1.24 12.06
C PRO A 47 -6.88 2.65 12.58
N ASP A 48 -5.60 2.88 12.81
CA ASP A 48 -5.08 4.20 13.14
C ASP A 48 -5.57 5.23 12.12
N ARG A 49 -5.86 6.43 12.61
CA ARG A 49 -6.36 7.52 11.76
C ARG A 49 -5.34 8.65 11.68
N LEU A 50 -5.08 9.11 10.49
CA LEU A 50 -4.29 10.31 10.20
C LEU A 50 -5.20 11.35 9.56
N LEU A 51 -5.35 12.51 10.19
CA LEU A 51 -6.24 13.59 9.72
C LEU A 51 -7.69 13.12 9.46
N GLY A 52 -8.18 12.17 10.27
CA GLY A 52 -9.53 11.63 10.13
C GLY A 52 -9.67 10.46 9.15
N PHE A 53 -8.64 10.14 8.37
CA PHE A 53 -8.65 9.04 7.40
C PHE A 53 -7.94 7.80 7.93
N PRO A 54 -8.43 6.59 7.62
CA PRO A 54 -7.80 5.35 8.05
C PRO A 54 -6.42 5.17 7.40
N VAL A 55 -5.49 4.61 8.17
CA VAL A 55 -4.11 4.34 7.75
C VAL A 55 -3.89 2.84 7.64
N TYR A 56 -3.41 2.38 6.50
CA TYR A 56 -3.00 1.02 6.26
C TYR A 56 -1.49 0.93 6.08
N VAL A 57 -0.88 0.00 6.80
CA VAL A 57 0.57 -0.19 6.75
C VAL A 57 0.90 -1.31 5.78
N SER A 58 1.81 -1.04 4.84
CA SER A 58 2.35 -2.03 3.91
C SER A 58 3.88 -2.02 3.98
N GLN A 59 4.47 -3.18 4.21
CA GLN A 59 5.94 -3.32 4.22
C GLN A 59 6.55 -3.20 2.82
N TYR A 60 5.74 -3.39 1.77
CA TYR A 60 6.17 -3.24 0.38
C TYR A 60 6.20 -1.78 -0.10
N ALA A 61 5.59 -0.85 0.68
CA ALA A 61 5.70 0.56 0.37
C ALA A 61 7.13 1.06 0.62
N PRO A 62 7.66 1.96 -0.22
CA PRO A 62 9.00 2.52 -0.04
C PRO A 62 9.16 3.22 1.31
N THR A 63 10.32 3.08 1.91
CA THR A 63 10.73 3.86 3.08
C THR A 63 11.12 5.29 2.68
N ILE A 64 11.28 6.16 3.68
CA ILE A 64 11.69 7.55 3.44
C ILE A 64 13.08 7.56 2.81
N ALA A 65 13.15 8.00 1.56
CA ALA A 65 14.38 8.20 0.79
C ALA A 65 14.17 9.36 -0.18
N ALA A 66 15.26 9.97 -0.63
CA ALA A 66 15.23 11.04 -1.62
C ALA A 66 14.53 10.57 -2.91
N ASN A 67 13.62 11.39 -3.42
CA ASN A 67 12.81 11.10 -4.61
C ASN A 67 11.87 9.87 -4.53
N ALA A 68 11.73 9.22 -3.38
CA ALA A 68 10.83 8.08 -3.20
C ALA A 68 9.37 8.52 -2.99
N TYR A 69 8.44 7.71 -3.49
CA TYR A 69 7.01 7.87 -3.23
C TYR A 69 6.64 7.10 -1.95
N THR A 70 6.63 7.78 -0.82
CA THR A 70 6.55 7.14 0.51
C THR A 70 5.14 6.98 1.04
N VAL A 71 4.20 7.82 0.59
CA VAL A 71 2.81 7.80 1.05
C VAL A 71 1.89 7.83 -0.15
N ALA A 72 0.93 6.92 -0.19
CA ALA A 72 -0.19 6.95 -1.12
C ALA A 72 -1.46 7.34 -0.35
N PHE A 73 -2.23 8.26 -0.90
CA PHE A 73 -3.51 8.72 -0.36
C PHE A 73 -4.56 8.77 -1.46
N GLY A 74 -5.70 8.17 -1.23
CA GLY A 74 -6.79 8.19 -2.18
C GLY A 74 -7.79 7.05 -2.02
N ASP A 75 -8.69 6.96 -2.99
CA ASP A 75 -9.67 5.88 -3.09
C ASP A 75 -9.11 4.73 -3.93
N PHE A 76 -8.69 3.66 -3.24
CA PHE A 76 -8.10 2.48 -3.86
C PHE A 76 -9.11 1.58 -4.58
N GLN A 77 -10.41 1.87 -4.53
CA GLN A 77 -11.40 1.19 -5.38
C GLN A 77 -11.13 1.46 -6.87
N ASN A 78 -10.43 2.56 -7.18
CA ASN A 78 -10.00 2.90 -8.54
C ASN A 78 -8.72 2.18 -8.99
N TYR A 79 -8.16 1.29 -8.18
CA TYR A 79 -7.06 0.42 -8.54
C TYR A 79 -7.58 -0.98 -8.84
N TRP A 80 -7.48 -1.40 -10.08
CA TRP A 80 -7.99 -2.69 -10.52
C TRP A 80 -6.86 -3.69 -10.69
N ILE A 81 -7.13 -4.92 -10.25
CA ILE A 81 -6.23 -6.06 -10.43
C ILE A 81 -6.90 -7.00 -11.41
N ALA A 82 -6.23 -7.28 -12.53
CA ALA A 82 -6.67 -8.22 -13.53
C ALA A 82 -5.91 -9.54 -13.37
N ASP A 83 -6.63 -10.63 -13.11
CA ASP A 83 -6.09 -11.99 -13.11
C ASP A 83 -6.56 -12.69 -14.38
N ARG A 84 -5.60 -13.01 -15.27
CA ARG A 84 -5.89 -13.66 -16.54
C ARG A 84 -5.74 -15.18 -16.42
N SER A 85 -6.78 -15.90 -16.74
CA SER A 85 -6.81 -17.37 -16.86
C SER A 85 -6.67 -18.15 -15.54
N GLY A 86 -6.73 -17.49 -14.39
CA GLY A 86 -6.57 -18.14 -13.08
C GLY A 86 -5.20 -18.77 -12.88
N ARG A 87 -5.09 -19.60 -11.87
CA ARG A 87 -3.86 -20.34 -11.52
C ARG A 87 -3.90 -21.71 -12.18
N THR A 88 -2.86 -22.03 -12.95
CA THR A 88 -2.68 -23.35 -13.55
C THR A 88 -1.51 -24.05 -12.85
N VAL A 89 -1.75 -25.25 -12.31
CA VAL A 89 -0.71 -26.09 -11.72
C VAL A 89 -0.51 -27.30 -12.65
N ARG A 90 0.73 -27.56 -13.03
CA ARG A 90 1.12 -28.73 -13.81
C ARG A 90 2.13 -29.56 -13.05
N ARG A 91 1.91 -30.86 -13.03
CA ARG A 91 2.88 -31.83 -12.55
C ARG A 91 3.80 -32.24 -13.72
N ALA A 92 5.08 -32.29 -13.46
CA ALA A 92 6.10 -32.76 -14.42
C ALA A 92 6.89 -33.88 -13.77
N ASP A 93 6.63 -35.10 -14.23
CA ASP A 93 7.26 -36.30 -13.67
C ASP A 93 8.60 -36.58 -14.34
N GLU A 94 8.81 -36.10 -15.58
CA GLU A 94 10.00 -36.44 -16.38
C GLU A 94 11.21 -35.51 -16.12
N LEU A 95 10.97 -34.27 -15.69
CA LEU A 95 12.01 -33.25 -15.66
C LEU A 95 13.10 -33.51 -14.60
N HIS A 96 12.77 -34.24 -13.53
CA HIS A 96 13.65 -34.53 -12.40
C HIS A 96 13.76 -36.03 -12.10
N ILE A 97 13.48 -36.86 -13.10
CA ILE A 97 13.46 -38.33 -12.92
C ILE A 97 14.83 -38.88 -12.49
N ALA A 98 15.92 -38.27 -12.93
CA ALA A 98 17.28 -38.65 -12.54
C ALA A 98 17.55 -38.48 -11.04
N ASN A 99 16.80 -37.63 -10.36
CA ASN A 99 16.88 -37.39 -8.90
C ASN A 99 15.72 -38.01 -8.14
N LEU A 100 14.87 -38.81 -8.79
CA LEU A 100 13.65 -39.39 -8.21
C LEU A 100 12.71 -38.34 -7.61
N GLN A 101 12.62 -37.16 -8.23
CA GLN A 101 11.80 -36.03 -7.78
C GLN A 101 10.71 -35.73 -8.79
N THR A 102 9.55 -35.31 -8.29
CA THR A 102 8.44 -34.77 -9.11
C THR A 102 8.41 -33.27 -9.02
N GLY A 103 8.42 -32.59 -10.18
CA GLY A 103 8.30 -31.14 -10.26
C GLY A 103 6.85 -30.68 -10.31
N PHE A 104 6.51 -29.62 -9.60
CA PHE A 104 5.23 -28.92 -9.72
C PHE A 104 5.47 -27.50 -10.20
N TYR A 105 4.80 -27.11 -11.30
CA TYR A 105 4.90 -25.78 -11.89
C TYR A 105 3.57 -25.07 -11.74
N ALA A 106 3.57 -23.91 -11.11
CA ALA A 106 2.41 -23.04 -11.00
C ALA A 106 2.61 -21.80 -11.86
N PHE A 107 1.61 -21.46 -12.66
CA PHE A 107 1.60 -20.29 -13.52
C PHE A 107 0.41 -19.40 -13.16
N GLN A 108 0.67 -18.12 -13.02
CA GLN A 108 -0.37 -17.10 -12.86
C GLN A 108 0.06 -15.84 -13.62
N ARG A 109 -0.91 -15.19 -14.25
CA ARG A 109 -0.70 -13.88 -14.91
C ARG A 109 -1.58 -12.86 -14.23
N VAL A 110 -0.96 -11.95 -13.52
CA VAL A 110 -1.63 -10.88 -12.78
C VAL A 110 -1.02 -9.55 -13.19
N ASP A 111 -1.87 -8.56 -13.39
CA ASP A 111 -1.46 -7.18 -13.59
C ASP A 111 -2.37 -6.25 -12.79
N GLY A 112 -1.87 -5.08 -12.43
CA GLY A 112 -2.62 -4.09 -11.67
C GLY A 112 -2.42 -2.69 -12.21
N LYS A 113 -3.53 -1.97 -12.39
CA LYS A 113 -3.49 -0.61 -12.93
C LYS A 113 -4.52 0.30 -12.27
N THR A 114 -4.13 1.56 -12.07
CA THR A 114 -5.05 2.62 -11.65
C THR A 114 -5.92 3.02 -12.85
N VAL A 115 -7.24 2.86 -12.71
CA VAL A 115 -8.22 3.23 -13.75
C VAL A 115 -8.43 4.74 -13.78
N LEU A 116 -8.51 5.37 -12.59
CA LEU A 116 -8.68 6.80 -12.44
C LEU A 116 -7.47 7.39 -11.67
N PRO A 117 -6.46 7.93 -12.38
CA PRO A 117 -5.25 8.47 -11.76
C PRO A 117 -5.51 9.65 -10.81
N GLU A 118 -6.61 10.38 -11.01
CA GLU A 118 -6.99 11.51 -10.16
C GLU A 118 -7.52 11.07 -8.77
N GLY A 119 -7.97 9.82 -8.64
CA GLY A 119 -8.47 9.26 -7.39
C GLY A 119 -7.39 8.84 -6.39
N ILE A 120 -6.12 8.76 -6.82
CA ILE A 120 -4.98 8.38 -5.97
C ILE A 120 -3.87 9.42 -6.13
N LYS A 121 -3.35 9.92 -5.01
CA LYS A 121 -2.25 10.87 -4.96
C LYS A 121 -1.07 10.27 -4.20
N LEU A 122 0.11 10.55 -4.70
CA LEU A 122 1.37 10.06 -4.13
C LEU A 122 2.17 11.23 -3.57
N LEU A 123 2.76 11.05 -2.39
CA LEU A 123 3.71 11.99 -1.81
C LEU A 123 5.12 11.58 -2.23
N LYS A 124 5.75 12.42 -3.03
CA LYS A 124 7.16 12.28 -3.38
C LYS A 124 8.00 13.06 -2.36
N GLN A 125 9.01 12.41 -1.80
CA GLN A 125 9.97 13.08 -0.94
C GLN A 125 10.88 13.98 -1.79
N HIS A 126 11.22 15.13 -1.25
CA HIS A 126 12.23 16.00 -1.85
C HIS A 126 13.62 15.40 -1.65
N ALA A 127 14.54 15.72 -2.57
CA ALA A 127 15.94 15.30 -2.45
C ALA A 127 16.65 16.16 -1.40
#